data_9a49c48640811d3018a738cc78e10aef
#
_entry.id   9a49c48640811d3018a738cc78e10aef
#
_cell.length_a   1.000
_cell.length_b   1.000
_cell.length_c   1.000
_cell.angle_alpha   90.00
_cell.angle_beta   90.00
_cell.angle_gamma   90.00
#
_symmetry.space_group_name_H-M   'P 1'
#
loop_
_entity.id
_entity.type
_entity.pdbx_description
1 polymer ?
#
loop_
_entity_poly.entity_id
_entity_poly.type
_entity_poly.pdbx_seq_one_letter_code
_entity_poly.pdbx_strand_id
1 'polypeptide(L)'
;MSGSAAAGTGGTDAPAESASLVDWVAVLAGALGAFMATLDTSITNTALPQIQGEVGASGTEGTWIGTGYLVAEVIMIPLTAWLTRMLGLRQLLIITTCAFVLFSMLCGVSHGLAEMIIGRVGQGFFGGALIPTAQVIIRTRLPLRQMPIGMSIFGIIVVLGPVLGPVIGGYLAEEVSWRWCFFLNLPVGIALVTLLSLGLPAQKPDLNQLAKADWLGIVGMAIAFGCLTVVLEEGQRERWFESSEIVYLCLASLSGFAALFIAQKTSAKPVINLTLLRNKTFASTSLITLVIGAGVYGTTYVVPQFLSGISGYNPRQAGNIMALSALPLMLLMPVLPRIVGRLDARLMTALGLAFFAASCFVDVHLSPDSAGGDFTLSQIMRGIGQILAVMPLNQVAMAAIGRENAADGAGIYSMARNLGGSIGLALSGLFIDVRTAVHSDTIRESVTANSLLGQARLAADGLAQGIDAATARLRAISQLSQLIEKQALVMTYNDCFWMLGILLIAIMPIVLLLRQSAPAN
;
A
#
# COMPACT_ATOMS: atom_id res chain seq x y z
N MET A 1 67.74 -15.44 29.73
CA MET A 1 66.77 -16.54 29.94
C MET A 1 65.41 -15.91 29.84
N SER A 2 64.89 -15.85 28.68
CA SER A 2 63.73 -16.51 28.04
C SER A 2 62.47 -16.39 28.87
N GLY A 3 61.66 -15.40 28.51
CA GLY A 3 60.22 -15.24 28.87
C GLY A 3 59.41 -15.14 27.59
N SER A 4 58.71 -16.23 27.28
CA SER A 4 57.84 -16.38 26.13
C SER A 4 56.61 -15.48 26.27
N ALA A 5 56.42 -14.54 25.37
CA ALA A 5 55.16 -13.79 25.22
C ALA A 5 54.18 -14.66 24.42
N ALA A 6 53.09 -15.08 25.06
CA ALA A 6 51.93 -15.69 24.39
C ALA A 6 51.17 -14.61 23.63
N ALA A 7 51.26 -14.69 22.32
CA ALA A 7 50.44 -13.87 21.42
C ALA A 7 48.98 -14.35 21.50
N GLY A 8 48.15 -13.55 22.14
CA GLY A 8 46.69 -13.69 22.06
C GLY A 8 46.23 -13.32 20.65
N THR A 9 45.81 -14.30 19.87
CA THR A 9 45.14 -14.09 18.59
C THR A 9 43.71 -13.57 18.84
N GLY A 10 43.59 -12.25 18.96
CA GLY A 10 42.32 -11.57 18.80
C GLY A 10 41.91 -11.69 17.34
N GLY A 11 41.09 -12.68 17.02
CA GLY A 11 40.45 -12.76 15.72
C GLY A 11 39.52 -11.58 15.55
N THR A 12 39.94 -10.57 14.83
CA THR A 12 39.05 -9.59 14.24
C THR A 12 38.26 -10.35 13.17
N ASP A 13 37.02 -10.71 13.50
CA ASP A 13 36.07 -11.19 12.50
C ASP A 13 35.93 -10.08 11.43
N ALA A 14 36.69 -10.19 10.36
CA ALA A 14 36.49 -9.43 9.15
C ALA A 14 35.04 -9.71 8.69
N PRO A 15 34.23 -8.69 8.34
CA PRO A 15 32.88 -8.92 7.88
C PRO A 15 32.90 -9.90 6.71
N ALA A 16 32.16 -10.99 6.84
CA ALA A 16 32.12 -12.05 5.82
C ALA A 16 31.82 -11.43 4.44
N GLU A 17 32.70 -11.70 3.46
CA GLU A 17 32.55 -11.14 2.10
C GLU A 17 31.27 -11.61 1.39
N SER A 18 30.67 -12.71 1.84
CA SER A 18 29.42 -13.26 1.31
C SER A 18 28.49 -13.77 2.42
N ALA A 19 27.18 -13.59 2.24
CA ALA A 19 26.16 -14.15 3.13
C ALA A 19 26.14 -15.68 3.06
N SER A 20 25.90 -16.32 4.20
CA SER A 20 25.73 -17.76 4.30
C SER A 20 24.41 -18.22 3.66
N LEU A 21 24.28 -19.54 3.39
CA LEU A 21 23.02 -20.12 2.95
C LEU A 21 21.88 -19.86 3.96
N VAL A 22 22.19 -19.90 5.25
CA VAL A 22 21.22 -19.64 6.33
C VAL A 22 20.71 -18.20 6.29
N ASP A 23 21.56 -17.22 5.98
CA ASP A 23 21.14 -15.83 5.82
C ASP A 23 20.19 -15.64 4.63
N TRP A 24 20.47 -16.34 3.52
CA TRP A 24 19.57 -16.34 2.36
C TRP A 24 18.22 -17.03 2.65
N VAL A 25 18.21 -18.12 3.43
CA VAL A 25 16.98 -18.76 3.91
C VAL A 25 16.16 -17.78 4.76
N ALA A 26 16.83 -17.00 5.63
CA ALA A 26 16.14 -15.97 6.40
C ALA A 26 15.56 -14.87 5.51
N VAL A 27 16.29 -14.42 4.47
CA VAL A 27 15.82 -13.42 3.51
C VAL A 27 14.60 -13.93 2.73
N LEU A 28 14.63 -15.17 2.26
CA LEU A 28 13.49 -15.80 1.58
C LEU A 28 12.29 -15.95 2.51
N ALA A 29 12.52 -16.32 3.78
CA ALA A 29 11.45 -16.36 4.78
C ALA A 29 10.79 -14.99 4.97
N GLY A 30 11.59 -13.92 5.17
CA GLY A 30 11.06 -12.56 5.27
C GLY A 30 10.26 -12.14 4.04
N ALA A 31 10.78 -12.43 2.85
CA ALA A 31 10.11 -12.13 1.59
C ALA A 31 8.79 -12.92 1.43
N LEU A 32 8.75 -14.20 1.82
CA LEU A 32 7.53 -15.02 1.83
C LEU A 32 6.48 -14.47 2.82
N GLY A 33 6.90 -13.98 3.99
CA GLY A 33 6.00 -13.32 4.94
C GLY A 33 5.37 -12.06 4.35
N ALA A 34 6.16 -11.21 3.70
CA ALA A 34 5.66 -10.03 3.02
C ALA A 34 4.73 -10.39 1.85
N PHE A 35 5.03 -11.44 1.09
CA PHE A 35 4.15 -11.98 0.05
C PHE A 35 2.79 -12.40 0.62
N MET A 36 2.80 -13.17 1.71
CA MET A 36 1.57 -13.65 2.36
C MET A 36 0.67 -12.48 2.75
N ALA A 37 1.21 -11.41 3.35
CA ALA A 37 0.43 -10.24 3.73
C ALA A 37 -0.16 -9.49 2.53
N THR A 38 0.66 -9.26 1.48
CA THR A 38 0.21 -8.53 0.28
C THR A 38 -0.75 -9.34 -0.57
N LEU A 39 -0.54 -10.66 -0.67
CA LEU A 39 -1.42 -11.58 -1.37
C LEU A 39 -2.80 -11.65 -0.69
N ASP A 40 -2.84 -11.82 0.64
CA ASP A 40 -4.08 -11.90 1.43
C ASP A 40 -4.96 -10.66 1.23
N THR A 41 -4.37 -9.46 1.29
CA THR A 41 -5.09 -8.22 1.04
C THR A 41 -5.67 -8.17 -0.37
N SER A 42 -4.88 -8.54 -1.37
CA SER A 42 -5.28 -8.48 -2.77
C SER A 42 -6.34 -9.52 -3.13
N ILE A 43 -6.21 -10.74 -2.65
CA ILE A 43 -7.20 -11.83 -2.82
C ILE A 43 -8.53 -11.43 -2.18
N THR A 44 -8.50 -10.93 -0.94
CA THR A 44 -9.70 -10.52 -0.21
C THR A 44 -10.44 -9.40 -0.93
N ASN A 45 -9.73 -8.39 -1.43
CA ASN A 45 -10.34 -7.29 -2.18
C ASN A 45 -11.03 -7.79 -3.46
N THR A 46 -10.48 -8.80 -4.11
CA THR A 46 -11.08 -9.39 -5.32
C THR A 46 -12.33 -10.21 -5.00
N ALA A 47 -12.31 -10.95 -3.90
CA ALA A 47 -13.44 -11.77 -3.45
C ALA A 47 -14.49 -10.99 -2.64
N LEU A 48 -14.26 -9.69 -2.38
CA LEU A 48 -15.10 -8.87 -1.48
C LEU A 48 -16.59 -8.90 -1.83
N PRO A 49 -17.03 -8.80 -3.11
CA PRO A 49 -18.45 -8.84 -3.43
C PRO A 49 -19.13 -10.18 -3.05
N GLN A 50 -18.43 -11.30 -3.25
CA GLN A 50 -18.93 -12.62 -2.89
C GLN A 50 -18.98 -12.79 -1.36
N ILE A 51 -17.93 -12.31 -0.67
CA ILE A 51 -17.88 -12.33 0.80
C ILE A 51 -19.07 -11.53 1.35
N GLN A 52 -19.28 -10.28 0.90
CA GLN A 52 -20.38 -9.43 1.34
C GLN A 52 -21.74 -10.10 1.12
N GLY A 53 -21.95 -10.71 -0.04
CA GLY A 53 -23.19 -11.41 -0.35
C GLY A 53 -23.49 -12.58 0.59
N GLU A 54 -22.48 -13.40 0.95
CA GLU A 54 -22.69 -14.55 1.83
C GLU A 54 -22.77 -14.19 3.33
N VAL A 55 -21.99 -13.20 3.80
CA VAL A 55 -22.06 -12.77 5.20
C VAL A 55 -23.23 -11.83 5.50
N GLY A 56 -24.05 -11.52 4.48
CA GLY A 56 -25.22 -10.66 4.62
C GLY A 56 -24.91 -9.20 4.90
N ALA A 57 -23.74 -8.71 4.45
CA ALA A 57 -23.32 -7.33 4.64
C ALA A 57 -23.85 -6.44 3.52
N SER A 58 -24.35 -5.25 3.87
CA SER A 58 -24.59 -4.20 2.89
C SER A 58 -23.28 -3.74 2.24
N GLY A 59 -23.36 -3.10 1.07
CA GLY A 59 -22.16 -2.56 0.39
C GLY A 59 -21.35 -1.62 1.29
N THR A 60 -22.02 -0.84 2.11
CA THR A 60 -21.41 0.10 3.06
C THR A 60 -20.79 -0.58 4.29
N GLU A 61 -21.45 -1.57 4.86
CA GLU A 61 -20.92 -2.31 6.00
C GLU A 61 -19.74 -3.21 5.61
N GLY A 62 -19.78 -3.75 4.39
CA GLY A 62 -18.75 -4.64 3.90
C GLY A 62 -17.40 -3.96 3.66
N THR A 63 -17.31 -2.62 3.55
CA THR A 63 -16.03 -1.91 3.46
C THR A 63 -15.18 -2.13 4.70
N TRP A 64 -15.80 -2.31 5.88
CA TRP A 64 -15.11 -2.59 7.13
C TRP A 64 -14.25 -3.87 7.12
N ILE A 65 -14.51 -4.79 6.19
CA ILE A 65 -13.66 -5.98 5.96
C ILE A 65 -12.24 -5.56 5.53
N GLY A 66 -12.14 -4.52 4.70
CA GLY A 66 -10.86 -3.94 4.28
C GLY A 66 -10.32 -2.93 5.30
N THR A 67 -11.13 -1.96 5.70
CA THR A 67 -10.77 -0.88 6.63
C THR A 67 -10.28 -1.42 7.96
N GLY A 68 -10.95 -2.44 8.54
CA GLY A 68 -10.53 -3.07 9.78
C GLY A 68 -9.13 -3.70 9.71
N TYR A 69 -8.78 -4.30 8.59
CA TYR A 69 -7.43 -4.80 8.33
C TYR A 69 -6.40 -3.67 8.30
N LEU A 70 -6.65 -2.61 7.51
CA LEU A 70 -5.72 -1.49 7.33
C LEU A 70 -5.47 -0.72 8.62
N VAL A 71 -6.51 -0.47 9.42
CA VAL A 71 -6.41 0.19 10.73
C VAL A 71 -5.49 -0.59 11.66
N ALA A 72 -5.71 -1.89 11.75
CA ALA A 72 -4.92 -2.76 12.62
C ALA A 72 -3.46 -2.90 12.12
N GLU A 73 -3.26 -2.97 10.80
CA GLU A 73 -1.94 -3.01 10.15
C GLU A 73 -1.13 -1.75 10.48
N VAL A 74 -1.72 -0.56 10.31
CA VAL A 74 -1.03 0.73 10.56
C VAL A 74 -0.60 0.86 12.02
N ILE A 75 -1.37 0.32 12.97
CA ILE A 75 -1.00 0.28 14.39
C ILE A 75 0.19 -0.65 14.64
N MET A 76 0.21 -1.83 14.02
CA MET A 76 1.25 -2.83 14.24
C MET A 76 2.59 -2.46 13.62
N ILE A 77 2.60 -1.79 12.47
CA ILE A 77 3.83 -1.42 11.76
C ILE A 77 4.87 -0.74 12.68
N PRO A 78 4.57 0.37 13.37
CA PRO A 78 5.55 1.00 14.26
C PRO A 78 5.81 0.20 15.56
N LEU A 79 4.84 -0.60 16.04
CA LEU A 79 5.03 -1.49 17.18
C LEU A 79 6.05 -2.59 16.91
N THR A 80 6.23 -2.97 15.66
CA THR A 80 7.14 -4.05 15.24
C THR A 80 8.57 -3.83 15.75
N ALA A 81 9.06 -2.59 15.76
CA ALA A 81 10.39 -2.28 16.25
C ALA A 81 10.55 -2.56 17.75
N TRP A 82 9.59 -2.14 18.55
CA TRP A 82 9.58 -2.39 20.00
C TRP A 82 9.41 -3.89 20.30
N LEU A 83 8.48 -4.56 19.62
CA LEU A 83 8.25 -6.00 19.76
C LEU A 83 9.49 -6.82 19.33
N THR A 84 10.21 -6.39 18.29
CA THR A 84 11.45 -7.03 17.85
C THR A 84 12.53 -6.95 18.95
N ARG A 85 12.63 -5.82 19.63
CA ARG A 85 13.58 -5.67 20.78
C ARG A 85 13.19 -6.52 21.97
N MET A 86 11.89 -6.68 22.23
CA MET A 86 11.37 -7.44 23.38
C MET A 86 11.42 -8.96 23.13
N LEU A 87 10.91 -9.42 22.01
CA LEU A 87 10.74 -10.85 21.73
C LEU A 87 11.91 -11.46 20.95
N GLY A 88 12.66 -10.62 20.26
CA GLY A 88 13.60 -11.06 19.23
C GLY A 88 12.89 -11.33 17.90
N LEU A 89 13.64 -11.17 16.80
CA LEU A 89 13.08 -11.19 15.44
C LEU A 89 12.41 -12.52 15.07
N ARG A 90 13.06 -13.65 15.41
CA ARG A 90 12.53 -15.00 15.14
C ARG A 90 11.20 -15.25 15.83
N GLN A 91 11.13 -14.99 17.15
CA GLN A 91 9.93 -15.27 17.92
C GLN A 91 8.78 -14.36 17.52
N LEU A 92 9.05 -13.08 17.30
CA LEU A 92 8.05 -12.15 16.81
C LEU A 92 7.44 -12.66 15.51
N LEU A 93 8.25 -13.02 14.52
CA LEU A 93 7.77 -13.48 13.21
C LEU A 93 6.99 -14.80 13.32
N ILE A 94 7.41 -15.75 14.15
CA ILE A 94 6.67 -17.00 14.35
C ILE A 94 5.31 -16.71 15.00
N ILE A 95 5.27 -15.89 16.05
CA ILE A 95 4.02 -15.53 16.73
C ILE A 95 3.07 -14.81 15.78
N THR A 96 3.57 -13.80 15.05
CA THR A 96 2.75 -13.02 14.12
C THR A 96 2.26 -13.88 12.96
N THR A 97 3.07 -14.78 12.43
CA THR A 97 2.65 -15.70 11.37
C THR A 97 1.58 -16.68 11.86
N CYS A 98 1.78 -17.32 13.03
CA CYS A 98 0.81 -18.26 13.58
C CYS A 98 -0.53 -17.55 13.90
N ALA A 99 -0.48 -16.36 14.50
CA ALA A 99 -1.67 -15.59 14.80
C ALA A 99 -2.37 -15.10 13.50
N PHE A 100 -1.62 -14.63 12.51
CA PHE A 100 -2.16 -14.26 11.19
C PHE A 100 -2.93 -15.43 10.57
N VAL A 101 -2.32 -16.63 10.55
CA VAL A 101 -2.97 -17.84 10.03
C VAL A 101 -4.20 -18.21 10.83
N LEU A 102 -4.16 -18.12 12.17
CA LEU A 102 -5.30 -18.38 13.04
C LEU A 102 -6.49 -17.46 12.70
N PHE A 103 -6.25 -16.14 12.58
CA PHE A 103 -7.28 -15.19 12.21
C PHE A 103 -7.73 -15.35 10.74
N SER A 104 -6.84 -15.82 9.86
CA SER A 104 -7.21 -16.20 8.50
C SER A 104 -8.18 -17.39 8.50
N MET A 105 -7.92 -18.41 9.31
CA MET A 105 -8.87 -19.52 9.47
C MET A 105 -10.21 -19.06 10.02
N LEU A 106 -10.21 -18.11 10.98
CA LEU A 106 -11.43 -17.50 11.51
C LEU A 106 -12.24 -16.81 10.39
N CYS A 107 -11.58 -16.03 9.52
CA CYS A 107 -12.23 -15.43 8.35
C CYS A 107 -12.82 -16.52 7.44
N GLY A 108 -12.07 -17.59 7.14
CA GLY A 108 -12.51 -18.67 6.27
C GLY A 108 -13.72 -19.46 6.79
N VAL A 109 -13.93 -19.54 8.10
CA VAL A 109 -15.08 -20.21 8.73
C VAL A 109 -16.18 -19.26 9.17
N SER A 110 -16.05 -17.96 8.92
CA SER A 110 -17.03 -16.96 9.35
C SER A 110 -18.39 -17.13 8.66
N HIS A 111 -19.46 -16.85 9.41
CA HIS A 111 -20.84 -16.91 8.94
C HIS A 111 -21.54 -15.54 8.97
N GLY A 112 -20.89 -14.53 9.54
CA GLY A 112 -21.43 -13.19 9.67
C GLY A 112 -20.36 -12.10 9.61
N LEU A 113 -20.80 -10.86 9.39
CA LEU A 113 -19.92 -9.71 9.23
C LEU A 113 -19.04 -9.45 10.46
N ALA A 114 -19.58 -9.58 11.66
CA ALA A 114 -18.82 -9.34 12.90
C ALA A 114 -17.62 -10.29 13.05
N GLU A 115 -17.83 -11.59 12.79
CA GLU A 115 -16.76 -12.60 12.81
C GLU A 115 -15.69 -12.31 11.76
N MET A 116 -16.12 -11.92 10.56
CA MET A 116 -15.24 -11.53 9.47
C MET A 116 -14.40 -10.31 9.85
N ILE A 117 -15.01 -9.24 10.40
CA ILE A 117 -14.27 -8.04 10.82
C ILE A 117 -13.27 -8.38 11.93
N ILE A 118 -13.65 -9.16 12.94
CA ILE A 118 -12.73 -9.60 14.01
C ILE A 118 -11.53 -10.36 13.41
N GLY A 119 -11.79 -11.27 12.49
CA GLY A 119 -10.76 -12.00 11.77
C GLY A 119 -9.83 -11.07 10.99
N ARG A 120 -10.38 -10.09 10.27
CA ARG A 120 -9.61 -9.12 9.47
C ARG A 120 -8.79 -8.16 10.33
N VAL A 121 -9.34 -7.67 11.44
CA VAL A 121 -8.59 -6.86 12.42
C VAL A 121 -7.41 -7.66 12.99
N GLY A 122 -7.65 -8.93 13.37
CA GLY A 122 -6.57 -9.81 13.83
C GLY A 122 -5.51 -10.06 12.75
N GLN A 123 -5.92 -10.38 11.51
CA GLN A 123 -4.98 -10.54 10.40
C GLN A 123 -4.18 -9.26 10.13
N GLY A 124 -4.81 -8.09 10.06
CA GLY A 124 -4.15 -6.81 9.85
C GLY A 124 -3.13 -6.50 10.95
N PHE A 125 -3.53 -6.71 12.22
CA PHE A 125 -2.63 -6.48 13.35
C PHE A 125 -1.36 -7.34 13.26
N PHE A 126 -1.49 -8.65 13.07
CA PHE A 126 -0.33 -9.52 13.00
C PHE A 126 0.39 -9.46 11.64
N GLY A 127 -0.32 -9.22 10.56
CA GLY A 127 0.24 -9.03 9.22
C GLY A 127 1.12 -7.79 9.06
N GLY A 128 0.78 -6.72 9.80
CA GLY A 128 1.51 -5.45 9.75
C GLY A 128 2.99 -5.54 10.15
N ALA A 129 3.40 -6.61 10.87
CA ALA A 129 4.79 -6.86 11.18
C ALA A 129 5.60 -7.48 10.03
N LEU A 130 4.97 -8.17 9.08
CA LEU A 130 5.65 -9.03 8.13
C LEU A 130 6.50 -8.26 7.12
N ILE A 131 6.00 -7.14 6.61
CA ILE A 131 6.73 -6.31 5.63
C ILE A 131 7.94 -5.59 6.25
N PRO A 132 7.81 -4.83 7.36
CA PRO A 132 8.96 -4.16 7.95
C PRO A 132 10.03 -5.14 8.45
N THR A 133 9.64 -6.29 9.01
CA THR A 133 10.61 -7.29 9.47
C THR A 133 11.40 -7.94 8.34
N ALA A 134 10.81 -8.11 7.16
CA ALA A 134 11.55 -8.58 5.98
C ALA A 134 12.70 -7.62 5.62
N GLN A 135 12.46 -6.31 5.67
CA GLN A 135 13.49 -5.29 5.45
C GLN A 135 14.57 -5.33 6.53
N VAL A 136 14.19 -5.56 7.80
CA VAL A 136 15.13 -5.75 8.92
C VAL A 136 16.02 -6.96 8.68
N ILE A 137 15.47 -8.10 8.25
CA ILE A 137 16.25 -9.31 7.93
C ILE A 137 17.30 -9.00 6.88
N ILE A 138 16.90 -8.38 5.76
CA ILE A 138 17.82 -8.03 4.68
C ILE A 138 18.95 -7.11 5.20
N ARG A 139 18.60 -6.08 5.97
CA ARG A 139 19.55 -5.10 6.51
C ARG A 139 20.51 -5.70 7.52
N THR A 140 20.08 -6.64 8.33
CA THR A 140 20.88 -7.22 9.42
C THR A 140 21.67 -8.44 9.01
N ARG A 141 21.19 -9.22 8.02
CA ARG A 141 21.77 -10.50 7.60
C ARG A 141 22.67 -10.40 6.40
N LEU A 142 22.37 -9.50 5.45
CA LEU A 142 23.19 -9.40 4.24
C LEU A 142 24.33 -8.38 4.38
N PRO A 143 25.51 -8.68 3.81
CA PRO A 143 26.54 -7.68 3.58
C PRO A 143 26.05 -6.57 2.66
N LEU A 144 26.59 -5.36 2.80
CA LEU A 144 26.18 -4.19 1.98
C LEU A 144 26.21 -4.47 0.48
N ARG A 145 27.19 -5.25 0.01
CA ARG A 145 27.35 -5.63 -1.41
C ARG A 145 26.22 -6.53 -1.92
N GLN A 146 25.61 -7.36 -1.06
CA GLN A 146 24.53 -8.28 -1.43
C GLN A 146 23.13 -7.75 -1.07
N MET A 147 23.06 -6.67 -0.30
CA MET A 147 21.79 -6.04 0.10
C MET A 147 20.90 -5.64 -1.11
N PRO A 148 21.44 -5.13 -2.25
CA PRO A 148 20.64 -4.87 -3.44
C PRO A 148 19.92 -6.11 -3.98
N ILE A 149 20.57 -7.28 -3.94
CA ILE A 149 19.97 -8.54 -4.40
C ILE A 149 18.84 -8.95 -3.46
N GLY A 150 19.05 -8.87 -2.14
CA GLY A 150 18.00 -9.16 -1.16
C GLY A 150 16.80 -8.25 -1.30
N MET A 151 17.02 -6.94 -1.51
CA MET A 151 15.95 -5.98 -1.74
C MET A 151 15.21 -6.22 -3.06
N SER A 152 15.88 -6.72 -4.09
CA SER A 152 15.24 -7.10 -5.35
C SER A 152 14.33 -8.31 -5.16
N ILE A 153 14.80 -9.36 -4.48
CA ILE A 153 13.99 -10.55 -4.16
C ILE A 153 12.75 -10.15 -3.36
N PHE A 154 12.94 -9.34 -2.31
CA PHE A 154 11.84 -8.80 -1.52
C PHE A 154 10.84 -8.02 -2.39
N GLY A 155 11.32 -7.12 -3.24
CA GLY A 155 10.48 -6.30 -4.09
C GLY A 155 9.68 -7.14 -5.10
N ILE A 156 10.29 -8.15 -5.78
CA ILE A 156 9.59 -9.08 -6.67
C ILE A 156 8.43 -9.74 -5.93
N ILE A 157 8.73 -10.30 -4.78
CA ILE A 157 7.79 -11.09 -3.99
C ILE A 157 6.64 -10.23 -3.48
N VAL A 158 6.91 -9.01 -3.01
CA VAL A 158 5.87 -8.05 -2.55
C VAL A 158 4.94 -7.63 -3.69
N VAL A 159 5.47 -7.49 -4.91
CA VAL A 159 4.66 -7.10 -6.08
C VAL A 159 3.88 -8.27 -6.66
N LEU A 160 4.39 -9.49 -6.52
CA LEU A 160 3.66 -10.69 -6.95
C LEU A 160 2.32 -10.86 -6.21
N GLY A 161 2.22 -10.41 -4.95
CA GLY A 161 0.98 -10.47 -4.18
C GLY A 161 -0.19 -9.76 -4.90
N PRO A 162 -0.13 -8.44 -5.13
CA PRO A 162 -1.16 -7.71 -5.86
C PRO A 162 -1.44 -8.22 -7.28
N VAL A 163 -0.45 -8.78 -7.96
CA VAL A 163 -0.61 -9.31 -9.33
C VAL A 163 -1.33 -10.66 -9.33
N LEU A 164 -0.91 -11.57 -8.46
CA LEU A 164 -1.50 -12.90 -8.37
C LEU A 164 -2.84 -12.90 -7.63
N GLY A 165 -3.06 -11.91 -6.76
CA GLY A 165 -4.28 -11.80 -5.96
C GLY A 165 -5.57 -11.84 -6.79
N PRO A 166 -5.76 -10.95 -7.79
CA PRO A 166 -6.96 -10.97 -8.62
C PRO A 166 -7.14 -12.27 -9.41
N VAL A 167 -6.05 -12.89 -9.86
CA VAL A 167 -6.09 -14.15 -10.61
C VAL A 167 -6.50 -15.32 -9.70
N ILE A 168 -5.80 -15.47 -8.58
CA ILE A 168 -6.06 -16.54 -7.61
C ILE A 168 -7.39 -16.31 -6.91
N GLY A 169 -7.63 -15.06 -6.45
CA GLY A 169 -8.84 -14.69 -5.72
C GLY A 169 -10.10 -14.81 -6.58
N GLY A 170 -10.04 -14.33 -7.82
CA GLY A 170 -11.15 -14.48 -8.77
C GLY A 170 -11.47 -15.93 -9.05
N TYR A 171 -10.45 -16.75 -9.35
CA TYR A 171 -10.63 -18.19 -9.58
C TYR A 171 -11.22 -18.91 -8.35
N LEU A 172 -10.64 -18.67 -7.17
CA LEU A 172 -11.12 -19.33 -5.94
C LEU A 172 -12.55 -18.89 -5.58
N ALA A 173 -12.87 -17.61 -5.72
CA ALA A 173 -14.18 -17.07 -5.37
C ALA A 173 -15.29 -17.54 -6.33
N GLU A 174 -14.98 -17.65 -7.63
CA GLU A 174 -15.97 -18.04 -8.66
C GLU A 174 -16.12 -19.56 -8.79
N GLU A 175 -15.02 -20.34 -8.78
CA GLU A 175 -15.03 -21.75 -9.13
C GLU A 175 -15.04 -22.71 -7.92
N VAL A 176 -14.62 -22.22 -6.73
CA VAL A 176 -14.51 -23.06 -5.54
C VAL A 176 -15.32 -22.50 -4.38
N SER A 177 -14.80 -21.55 -3.69
CA SER A 177 -15.43 -20.72 -2.64
C SER A 177 -14.46 -19.63 -2.20
N TRP A 178 -14.96 -18.43 -1.91
CA TRP A 178 -14.16 -17.35 -1.34
C TRP A 178 -13.45 -17.73 -0.03
N ARG A 179 -13.95 -18.71 0.71
CA ARG A 179 -13.33 -19.22 1.96
C ARG A 179 -11.92 -19.71 1.74
N TRP A 180 -11.63 -20.28 0.55
CA TRP A 180 -10.30 -20.74 0.19
C TRP A 180 -9.29 -19.63 0.02
N CYS A 181 -9.73 -18.39 -0.21
CA CYS A 181 -8.86 -17.23 -0.21
C CYS A 181 -8.14 -17.07 1.14
N PHE A 182 -8.79 -17.44 2.23
CA PHE A 182 -8.24 -17.42 3.58
C PHE A 182 -7.49 -18.71 3.94
N PHE A 183 -8.00 -19.87 3.53
CA PHE A 183 -7.36 -21.15 3.81
C PHE A 183 -6.01 -21.32 3.10
N LEU A 184 -5.78 -20.62 2.01
CA LEU A 184 -4.50 -20.59 1.29
C LEU A 184 -3.34 -20.10 2.19
N ASN A 185 -3.61 -19.27 3.19
CA ASN A 185 -2.60 -18.78 4.12
C ASN A 185 -2.04 -19.87 5.04
N LEU A 186 -2.75 -20.98 5.23
CA LEU A 186 -2.29 -22.08 6.10
C LEU A 186 -1.03 -22.77 5.56
N PRO A 187 -0.99 -23.32 4.33
CA PRO A 187 0.23 -23.93 3.80
C PRO A 187 1.38 -22.93 3.66
N VAL A 188 1.11 -21.68 3.28
CA VAL A 188 2.12 -20.63 3.19
C VAL A 188 2.69 -20.31 4.58
N GLY A 189 1.85 -20.21 5.61
CA GLY A 189 2.26 -19.97 6.99
C GLY A 189 3.11 -21.11 7.57
N ILE A 190 2.77 -22.37 7.28
CA ILE A 190 3.58 -23.53 7.69
C ILE A 190 4.97 -23.46 7.05
N ALA A 191 5.04 -23.19 5.74
CA ALA A 191 6.31 -23.02 5.05
C ALA A 191 7.13 -21.86 5.65
N LEU A 192 6.47 -20.72 5.92
CA LEU A 192 7.11 -19.54 6.50
C LEU A 192 7.68 -19.83 7.90
N VAL A 193 6.91 -20.44 8.80
CA VAL A 193 7.38 -20.81 10.16
C VAL A 193 8.55 -21.77 10.09
N THR A 194 8.54 -22.71 9.16
CA THR A 194 9.64 -23.66 8.94
C THR A 194 10.92 -22.91 8.50
N LEU A 195 10.81 -22.05 7.48
CA LEU A 195 11.97 -21.27 6.99
C LEU A 195 12.51 -20.30 8.06
N LEU A 196 11.64 -19.64 8.82
CA LEU A 196 12.04 -18.76 9.94
C LEU A 196 12.79 -19.55 11.03
N SER A 197 12.34 -20.77 11.29
CA SER A 197 12.96 -21.64 12.30
C SER A 197 14.36 -22.12 11.89
N LEU A 198 14.59 -22.28 10.60
CA LEU A 198 15.89 -22.67 10.03
C LEU A 198 16.83 -21.48 9.81
N GLY A 199 16.28 -20.33 9.38
CA GLY A 199 17.08 -19.17 8.94
C GLY A 199 17.44 -18.20 10.06
N LEU A 200 16.68 -18.14 11.16
CA LEU A 200 16.90 -17.17 12.23
C LEU A 200 17.31 -17.84 13.53
N PRO A 201 18.34 -17.33 14.25
CA PRO A 201 18.73 -17.85 15.56
C PRO A 201 17.65 -17.53 16.59
N ALA A 202 17.45 -18.45 17.53
CA ALA A 202 16.61 -18.20 18.68
C ALA A 202 17.25 -17.15 19.60
N GLN A 203 16.44 -16.18 20.02
CA GLN A 203 16.83 -15.15 20.99
C GLN A 203 15.96 -15.31 22.22
N LYS A 204 16.53 -15.08 23.40
CA LYS A 204 15.74 -15.08 24.65
C LYS A 204 14.91 -13.79 24.70
N PRO A 205 13.60 -13.86 25.01
CA PRO A 205 12.79 -12.67 25.21
C PRO A 205 13.29 -11.86 26.40
N ASP A 206 13.32 -10.54 26.25
CA ASP A 206 13.57 -9.60 27.34
C ASP A 206 12.26 -8.98 27.81
N LEU A 207 11.54 -9.70 28.67
CA LEU A 207 10.25 -9.27 29.22
C LEU A 207 10.37 -8.03 30.14
N ASN A 208 11.58 -7.68 30.63
CA ASN A 208 11.79 -6.47 31.40
C ASN A 208 11.48 -5.20 30.59
N GLN A 209 11.47 -5.30 29.27
CA GLN A 209 11.09 -4.20 28.39
C GLN A 209 9.59 -3.88 28.47
N LEU A 210 8.75 -4.79 28.95
CA LEU A 210 7.33 -4.55 29.13
C LEU A 210 7.08 -3.52 30.26
N ALA A 211 7.83 -3.63 31.36
CA ALA A 211 7.74 -2.69 32.49
C ALA A 211 8.31 -1.29 32.13
N LYS A 212 9.20 -1.23 31.14
CA LYS A 212 9.83 0.01 30.66
C LYS A 212 9.20 0.53 29.36
N ALA A 213 8.08 -0.06 28.95
CA ALA A 213 7.41 0.30 27.72
C ALA A 213 6.81 1.71 27.81
N ASP A 214 6.85 2.40 26.71
CA ASP A 214 6.20 3.69 26.51
C ASP A 214 4.69 3.51 26.27
N TRP A 215 3.95 3.14 27.33
CA TRP A 215 2.52 2.87 27.21
C TRP A 215 1.73 4.07 26.72
N LEU A 216 2.12 5.29 27.13
CA LEU A 216 1.48 6.51 26.65
C LEU A 216 1.70 6.68 25.14
N GLY A 217 2.92 6.43 24.67
CA GLY A 217 3.26 6.49 23.25
C GLY A 217 2.56 5.38 22.46
N ILE A 218 2.49 4.15 22.98
CA ILE A 218 1.82 3.01 22.34
C ILE A 218 0.32 3.29 22.16
N VAL A 219 -0.37 3.68 23.23
CA VAL A 219 -1.81 3.96 23.19
C VAL A 219 -2.08 5.22 22.35
N GLY A 220 -1.30 6.28 22.57
CA GLY A 220 -1.40 7.51 21.77
C GLY A 220 -1.22 7.25 20.27
N MET A 221 -0.24 6.43 19.90
CA MET A 221 0.01 6.03 18.52
C MET A 221 -1.15 5.21 17.94
N ALA A 222 -1.67 4.23 18.68
CA ALA A 222 -2.78 3.39 18.24
C ALA A 222 -4.04 4.24 17.98
N ILE A 223 -4.36 5.17 18.88
CA ILE A 223 -5.48 6.11 18.71
C ILE A 223 -5.20 7.08 17.56
N ALA A 224 -3.99 7.69 17.52
CA ALA A 224 -3.64 8.67 16.50
C ALA A 224 -3.78 8.10 15.08
N PHE A 225 -3.04 7.03 14.80
CA PHE A 225 -3.00 6.47 13.44
C PHE A 225 -4.21 5.58 13.14
N GLY A 226 -4.76 4.87 14.13
CA GLY A 226 -5.97 4.08 13.95
C GLY A 226 -7.16 4.95 13.57
N CYS A 227 -7.47 6.00 14.35
CA CYS A 227 -8.56 6.91 14.03
C CYS A 227 -8.29 7.69 12.73
N LEU A 228 -7.05 8.13 12.48
CA LEU A 228 -6.69 8.80 11.23
C LEU A 228 -6.95 7.91 10.02
N THR A 229 -6.59 6.64 10.10
CA THR A 229 -6.84 5.69 8.99
C THR A 229 -8.33 5.52 8.75
N VAL A 230 -9.16 5.37 9.80
CA VAL A 230 -10.63 5.31 9.61
C VAL A 230 -11.14 6.59 8.97
N VAL A 231 -10.70 7.77 9.42
CA VAL A 231 -11.11 9.05 8.83
C VAL A 231 -10.74 9.12 7.35
N LEU A 232 -9.56 8.65 6.96
CA LEU A 232 -9.10 8.69 5.57
C LEU A 232 -9.82 7.65 4.68
N GLU A 233 -10.12 6.46 5.20
CA GLU A 233 -10.76 5.38 4.44
C GLU A 233 -12.29 5.57 4.33
N GLU A 234 -12.95 6.00 5.41
CA GLU A 234 -14.40 6.09 5.50
C GLU A 234 -14.93 7.52 5.34
N GLY A 235 -14.06 8.53 5.45
CA GLY A 235 -14.45 9.94 5.48
C GLY A 235 -15.27 10.38 4.26
N GLN A 236 -14.88 9.92 3.07
CA GLN A 236 -15.63 10.22 1.84
C GLN A 236 -17.06 9.65 1.90
N ARG A 237 -17.20 8.38 2.29
CA ARG A 237 -18.49 7.69 2.37
C ARG A 237 -19.42 8.35 3.40
N GLU A 238 -18.85 8.77 4.53
CA GLU A 238 -19.57 9.41 5.63
C GLU A 238 -19.72 10.93 5.45
N ARG A 239 -19.43 11.46 4.26
CA ARG A 239 -19.50 12.91 3.94
C ARG A 239 -18.63 13.79 4.84
N TRP A 240 -17.48 13.27 5.25
CA TRP A 240 -16.47 13.99 6.03
C TRP A 240 -17.05 14.63 7.31
N PHE A 241 -16.89 15.94 7.46
CA PHE A 241 -17.28 16.68 8.66
C PHE A 241 -18.79 16.89 8.84
N GLU A 242 -19.62 16.39 7.92
CA GLU A 242 -21.08 16.31 8.12
C GLU A 242 -21.44 15.17 9.08
N SER A 243 -20.59 14.13 9.15
CA SER A 243 -20.74 13.02 10.08
C SER A 243 -20.14 13.34 11.44
N SER A 244 -20.94 13.25 12.50
CA SER A 244 -20.44 13.39 13.87
C SER A 244 -19.41 12.33 14.24
N GLU A 245 -19.50 11.12 13.67
CA GLU A 245 -18.55 10.04 13.91
C GLU A 245 -17.15 10.39 13.38
N ILE A 246 -17.07 10.92 12.16
CA ILE A 246 -15.80 11.38 11.58
C ILE A 246 -15.20 12.51 12.40
N VAL A 247 -16.03 13.47 12.89
CA VAL A 247 -15.54 14.55 13.75
C VAL A 247 -14.99 13.99 15.07
N TYR A 248 -15.67 13.06 15.72
CA TYR A 248 -15.14 12.43 16.96
C TYR A 248 -13.85 11.63 16.69
N LEU A 249 -13.75 10.93 15.58
CA LEU A 249 -12.52 10.23 15.19
C LEU A 249 -11.37 11.20 14.90
N CYS A 250 -11.63 12.34 14.29
CA CYS A 250 -10.63 13.40 14.12
C CYS A 250 -10.14 13.94 15.47
N LEU A 251 -11.05 14.23 16.39
CA LEU A 251 -10.68 14.69 17.75
C LEU A 251 -9.91 13.61 18.51
N ALA A 252 -10.32 12.36 18.42
CA ALA A 252 -9.60 11.23 19.01
C ALA A 252 -8.20 11.10 18.40
N SER A 253 -8.06 11.18 17.07
CA SER A 253 -6.76 11.16 16.40
C SER A 253 -5.85 12.30 16.86
N LEU A 254 -6.36 13.53 16.96
CA LEU A 254 -5.61 14.68 17.47
C LEU A 254 -5.17 14.48 18.93
N SER A 255 -6.04 13.94 19.78
CA SER A 255 -5.69 13.61 21.18
C SER A 255 -4.60 12.53 21.23
N GLY A 256 -4.67 11.53 20.36
CA GLY A 256 -3.64 10.50 20.20
C GLY A 256 -2.29 11.08 19.77
N PHE A 257 -2.27 11.99 18.79
CA PHE A 257 -1.04 12.70 18.40
C PHE A 257 -0.48 13.56 19.53
N ALA A 258 -1.33 14.22 20.31
CA ALA A 258 -0.89 14.97 21.49
C ALA A 258 -0.24 14.04 22.54
N ALA A 259 -0.86 12.89 22.82
CA ALA A 259 -0.30 11.88 23.72
C ALA A 259 1.04 11.35 23.20
N LEU A 260 1.13 11.04 21.90
CA LEU A 260 2.38 10.61 21.27
C LEU A 260 3.48 11.67 21.36
N PHE A 261 3.13 12.95 21.16
CA PHE A 261 4.08 14.05 21.28
C PHE A 261 4.58 14.25 22.72
N ILE A 262 3.69 14.09 23.71
CA ILE A 262 4.07 14.10 25.13
C ILE A 262 5.02 12.92 25.41
N ALA A 263 4.68 11.72 24.96
CA ALA A 263 5.49 10.53 25.12
C ALA A 263 6.90 10.69 24.54
N GLN A 264 7.04 11.33 23.36
CA GLN A 264 8.35 11.63 22.77
C GLN A 264 9.25 12.51 23.65
N LYS A 265 8.66 13.32 24.54
CA LYS A 265 9.40 14.20 25.46
C LYS A 265 9.65 13.58 26.82
N THR A 266 8.76 12.71 27.29
CA THR A 266 8.78 12.14 28.64
C THR A 266 9.38 10.75 28.70
N SER A 267 9.26 9.96 27.63
CA SER A 267 9.76 8.59 27.61
C SER A 267 11.25 8.54 27.29
N ALA A 268 11.99 7.76 28.08
CA ALA A 268 13.42 7.52 27.82
C ALA A 268 13.66 6.70 26.54
N LYS A 269 12.68 5.86 26.16
CA LYS A 269 12.71 5.03 24.93
C LYS A 269 11.33 5.07 24.27
N PRO A 270 11.04 6.11 23.50
CA PRO A 270 9.74 6.23 22.84
C PRO A 270 9.49 5.08 21.87
N VAL A 271 8.21 4.71 21.70
CA VAL A 271 7.79 3.60 20.83
C VAL A 271 8.20 3.82 19.37
N ILE A 272 8.12 5.06 18.89
CA ILE A 272 8.60 5.47 17.56
C ILE A 272 9.83 6.37 17.76
N ASN A 273 10.95 5.99 17.17
CA ASN A 273 12.17 6.79 17.25
C ASN A 273 12.16 7.90 16.19
N LEU A 274 11.41 8.99 16.45
CA LEU A 274 11.34 10.13 15.53
C LEU A 274 12.68 10.86 15.36
N THR A 275 13.67 10.60 16.22
CA THR A 275 15.01 11.21 16.06
C THR A 275 15.69 10.79 14.76
N LEU A 276 15.30 9.65 14.18
CA LEU A 276 15.78 9.20 12.87
C LEU A 276 15.43 10.18 11.75
N LEU A 277 14.33 10.91 11.88
CA LEU A 277 13.92 11.95 10.91
C LEU A 277 14.83 13.21 10.96
N ARG A 278 15.71 13.34 11.95
CA ARG A 278 16.76 14.38 11.94
C ARG A 278 17.82 14.10 10.87
N ASN A 279 17.98 12.84 10.48
CA ASN A 279 18.81 12.48 9.33
C ASN A 279 18.09 12.94 8.05
N LYS A 280 18.61 13.96 7.41
CA LYS A 280 17.99 14.58 6.21
C LYS A 280 17.75 13.54 5.10
N THR A 281 18.68 12.60 4.90
CA THR A 281 18.53 11.56 3.87
C THR A 281 17.36 10.64 4.22
N PHE A 282 17.25 10.18 5.46
CA PHE A 282 16.16 9.31 5.90
C PHE A 282 14.80 10.03 5.88
N ALA A 283 14.75 11.28 6.33
CA ALA A 283 13.54 12.09 6.27
C ALA A 283 13.07 12.31 4.82
N SER A 284 14.01 12.65 3.91
CA SER A 284 13.70 12.85 2.49
C SER A 284 13.20 11.55 1.85
N THR A 285 13.83 10.40 2.13
CA THR A 285 13.36 9.11 1.61
C THR A 285 11.96 8.76 2.13
N SER A 286 11.68 9.00 3.41
CA SER A 286 10.37 8.76 4.01
C SER A 286 9.28 9.65 3.40
N LEU A 287 9.60 10.93 3.15
CA LEU A 287 8.66 11.87 2.53
C LEU A 287 8.39 11.52 1.06
N ILE A 288 9.42 11.17 0.29
CA ILE A 288 9.25 10.71 -1.10
C ILE A 288 8.40 9.42 -1.12
N THR A 289 8.66 8.48 -0.20
CA THR A 289 7.90 7.23 -0.08
C THR A 289 6.43 7.47 0.26
N LEU A 290 6.13 8.45 1.11
CA LEU A 290 4.75 8.86 1.42
C LEU A 290 4.03 9.32 0.14
N VAL A 291 4.66 10.17 -0.66
CA VAL A 291 4.07 10.66 -1.93
C VAL A 291 3.95 9.54 -2.97
N ILE A 292 4.94 8.65 -3.07
CA ILE A 292 4.84 7.47 -3.94
C ILE A 292 3.66 6.59 -3.48
N GLY A 293 3.49 6.39 -2.16
CA GLY A 293 2.34 5.69 -1.60
C GLY A 293 1.02 6.29 -2.07
N ALA A 294 0.88 7.61 -1.96
CA ALA A 294 -0.31 8.34 -2.43
C ALA A 294 -0.55 8.13 -3.93
N GLY A 295 0.49 8.23 -4.75
CA GLY A 295 0.39 7.98 -6.20
C GLY A 295 -0.02 6.54 -6.53
N VAL A 296 0.58 5.54 -5.86
CA VAL A 296 0.28 4.12 -6.08
C VAL A 296 -1.18 3.81 -5.73
N TYR A 297 -1.63 4.14 -4.52
CA TYR A 297 -2.98 3.84 -4.08
C TYR A 297 -4.02 4.69 -4.82
N GLY A 298 -3.72 5.98 -5.09
CA GLY A 298 -4.59 6.84 -5.89
C GLY A 298 -4.82 6.27 -7.30
N THR A 299 -3.75 5.87 -8.00
CA THR A 299 -3.91 5.26 -9.33
C THR A 299 -4.56 3.89 -9.29
N THR A 300 -4.29 3.09 -8.24
CA THR A 300 -4.93 1.78 -8.03
C THR A 300 -6.43 1.92 -7.75
N TYR A 301 -6.86 3.05 -7.21
CA TYR A 301 -8.27 3.37 -6.99
C TYR A 301 -8.95 3.93 -8.25
N VAL A 302 -8.33 4.91 -8.91
CA VAL A 302 -8.94 5.65 -10.03
C VAL A 302 -9.08 4.77 -11.29
N VAL A 303 -8.07 3.95 -11.63
CA VAL A 303 -8.09 3.13 -12.87
C VAL A 303 -9.25 2.12 -12.89
N PRO A 304 -9.49 1.27 -11.86
CA PRO A 304 -10.63 0.38 -11.85
C PRO A 304 -11.98 1.11 -11.83
N GLN A 305 -12.05 2.24 -11.16
CA GLN A 305 -13.27 3.08 -11.13
C GLN A 305 -13.62 3.58 -12.54
N PHE A 306 -12.63 4.04 -13.30
CA PHE A 306 -12.84 4.40 -14.71
C PHE A 306 -13.28 3.20 -15.54
N LEU A 307 -12.55 2.09 -15.46
CA LEU A 307 -12.82 0.89 -16.27
C LEU A 307 -14.21 0.29 -15.97
N SER A 308 -14.64 0.27 -14.71
CA SER A 308 -15.96 -0.26 -14.34
C SER A 308 -17.08 0.74 -14.62
N GLY A 309 -16.90 2.02 -14.23
CA GLY A 309 -17.95 3.04 -14.32
C GLY A 309 -18.16 3.59 -15.73
N ILE A 310 -17.10 3.72 -16.54
CA ILE A 310 -17.16 4.32 -17.88
C ILE A 310 -17.16 3.24 -18.97
N SER A 311 -16.23 2.27 -18.89
CA SER A 311 -16.03 1.25 -19.94
C SER A 311 -16.85 -0.04 -19.68
N GLY A 312 -17.51 -0.17 -18.52
CA GLY A 312 -18.35 -1.33 -18.18
C GLY A 312 -17.57 -2.62 -17.94
N TYR A 313 -16.29 -2.54 -17.57
CA TYR A 313 -15.47 -3.70 -17.29
C TYR A 313 -15.86 -4.37 -15.97
N ASN A 314 -15.84 -5.70 -15.95
CA ASN A 314 -15.94 -6.43 -14.70
C ASN A 314 -14.61 -6.40 -13.92
N PRO A 315 -14.61 -6.72 -12.61
CA PRO A 315 -13.39 -6.66 -11.78
C PRO A 315 -12.21 -7.47 -12.32
N ARG A 316 -12.46 -8.63 -12.95
CA ARG A 316 -11.44 -9.48 -13.57
C ARG A 316 -10.78 -8.79 -14.77
N GLN A 317 -11.58 -8.16 -15.61
CA GLN A 317 -11.07 -7.42 -16.77
C GLN A 317 -10.24 -6.21 -16.34
N ALA A 318 -10.73 -5.44 -15.36
CA ALA A 318 -9.99 -4.31 -14.79
C ALA A 318 -8.67 -4.77 -14.14
N GLY A 319 -8.68 -5.88 -13.39
CA GLY A 319 -7.50 -6.48 -12.79
C GLY A 319 -6.45 -6.90 -13.82
N ASN A 320 -6.86 -7.44 -14.97
CA ASN A 320 -5.95 -7.82 -16.06
C ASN A 320 -5.23 -6.59 -16.64
N ILE A 321 -5.92 -5.46 -16.78
CA ILE A 321 -5.29 -4.20 -17.24
C ILE A 321 -4.28 -3.70 -16.20
N MET A 322 -4.64 -3.71 -14.92
CA MET A 322 -3.73 -3.29 -13.86
C MET A 322 -2.50 -4.19 -13.75
N ALA A 323 -2.63 -5.49 -14.02
CA ALA A 323 -1.53 -6.45 -14.00
C ALA A 323 -0.44 -6.12 -15.04
N LEU A 324 -0.75 -5.35 -16.09
CA LEU A 324 0.25 -4.90 -17.05
C LEU A 324 1.38 -4.07 -16.40
N SER A 325 1.10 -3.35 -15.31
CA SER A 325 2.12 -2.60 -14.57
C SER A 325 3.16 -3.51 -13.88
N ALA A 326 2.81 -4.77 -13.64
CA ALA A 326 3.74 -5.73 -13.05
C ALA A 326 4.72 -6.34 -14.05
N LEU A 327 4.42 -6.33 -15.35
CA LEU A 327 5.32 -6.88 -16.37
C LEU A 327 6.70 -6.22 -16.38
N PRO A 328 6.82 -4.88 -16.47
CA PRO A 328 8.13 -4.22 -16.39
C PRO A 328 8.85 -4.50 -15.08
N LEU A 329 8.10 -4.58 -13.99
CA LEU A 329 8.63 -4.88 -12.67
C LEU A 329 9.32 -6.26 -12.66
N MET A 330 8.64 -7.29 -13.16
CA MET A 330 9.20 -8.65 -13.25
C MET A 330 10.41 -8.72 -14.19
N LEU A 331 10.38 -8.01 -15.32
CA LEU A 331 11.46 -8.02 -16.32
C LEU A 331 12.70 -7.24 -15.86
N LEU A 332 12.51 -6.09 -15.21
CA LEU A 332 13.62 -5.22 -14.80
C LEU A 332 14.29 -5.69 -13.50
N MET A 333 13.57 -6.37 -12.64
CA MET A 333 14.06 -6.76 -11.32
C MET A 333 15.34 -7.58 -11.31
N PRO A 334 15.55 -8.60 -12.16
CA PRO A 334 16.83 -9.35 -12.18
C PRO A 334 18.02 -8.50 -12.63
N VAL A 335 17.76 -7.46 -13.42
CA VAL A 335 18.79 -6.57 -13.97
C VAL A 335 19.09 -5.39 -13.04
N LEU A 336 18.07 -4.94 -12.32
CA LEU A 336 18.10 -3.72 -11.51
C LEU A 336 19.20 -3.70 -10.43
N PRO A 337 19.54 -4.78 -9.72
CA PRO A 337 20.64 -4.77 -8.75
C PRO A 337 21.99 -4.40 -9.37
N ARG A 338 22.22 -4.82 -10.64
CA ARG A 338 23.44 -4.48 -11.37
C ARG A 338 23.46 -3.01 -11.79
N ILE A 339 22.28 -2.47 -12.11
CA ILE A 339 22.10 -1.06 -12.51
C ILE A 339 22.23 -0.15 -11.28
N VAL A 340 21.58 -0.48 -10.18
CA VAL A 340 21.62 0.29 -8.92
C VAL A 340 23.03 0.37 -8.33
N GLY A 341 23.85 -0.67 -8.49
CA GLY A 341 25.24 -0.64 -8.07
C GLY A 341 26.14 0.29 -8.90
N ARG A 342 25.69 0.73 -10.10
CA ARG A 342 26.48 1.54 -11.03
C ARG A 342 25.95 2.96 -11.22
N LEU A 343 24.67 3.19 -11.04
CA LEU A 343 24.00 4.50 -11.22
C LEU A 343 23.75 5.16 -9.86
N ASP A 344 23.74 6.49 -9.88
CA ASP A 344 23.37 7.28 -8.70
C ASP A 344 21.88 7.03 -8.34
N ALA A 345 21.63 6.66 -7.08
CA ALA A 345 20.28 6.43 -6.58
C ALA A 345 19.35 7.65 -6.76
N ARG A 346 19.90 8.87 -6.76
CA ARG A 346 19.15 10.11 -7.06
C ARG A 346 18.60 10.10 -8.46
N LEU A 347 19.47 9.82 -9.44
CA LEU A 347 19.07 9.79 -10.85
C LEU A 347 18.01 8.73 -11.09
N MET A 348 18.21 7.54 -10.52
CA MET A 348 17.24 6.44 -10.66
C MET A 348 15.90 6.79 -10.04
N THR A 349 15.89 7.36 -8.83
CA THR A 349 14.65 7.78 -8.16
C THR A 349 13.96 8.90 -8.95
N ALA A 350 14.71 9.89 -9.45
CA ALA A 350 14.16 10.97 -10.25
C ALA A 350 13.56 10.47 -11.58
N LEU A 351 14.27 9.58 -12.28
CA LEU A 351 13.74 8.93 -13.50
C LEU A 351 12.49 8.10 -13.19
N GLY A 352 12.50 7.37 -12.08
CA GLY A 352 11.34 6.59 -11.63
C GLY A 352 10.12 7.47 -11.37
N LEU A 353 10.27 8.57 -10.65
CA LEU A 353 9.22 9.55 -10.41
C LEU A 353 8.75 10.21 -11.73
N ALA A 354 9.68 10.50 -12.64
CA ALA A 354 9.35 11.06 -13.96
C ALA A 354 8.50 10.09 -14.79
N PHE A 355 8.89 8.81 -14.87
CA PHE A 355 8.10 7.79 -15.56
C PHE A 355 6.73 7.59 -14.90
N PHE A 356 6.65 7.61 -13.58
CA PHE A 356 5.39 7.47 -12.88
C PHE A 356 4.48 8.69 -13.13
N ALA A 357 5.01 9.91 -13.03
CA ALA A 357 4.26 11.13 -13.33
C ALA A 357 3.80 11.14 -14.80
N ALA A 358 4.70 10.81 -15.73
CA ALA A 358 4.37 10.73 -17.15
C ALA A 358 3.26 9.70 -17.43
N SER A 359 3.24 8.56 -16.71
CA SER A 359 2.14 7.59 -16.82
C SER A 359 0.79 8.19 -16.43
N CYS A 360 0.77 9.07 -15.42
CA CYS A 360 -0.46 9.77 -15.05
C CYS A 360 -0.87 10.79 -16.14
N PHE A 361 0.08 11.53 -16.72
CA PHE A 361 -0.22 12.49 -17.79
C PHE A 361 -0.68 11.83 -19.09
N VAL A 362 -0.27 10.59 -19.37
CA VAL A 362 -0.82 9.81 -20.51
C VAL A 362 -2.32 9.57 -20.30
N ASP A 363 -2.75 9.29 -19.07
CA ASP A 363 -4.15 9.03 -18.74
C ASP A 363 -5.02 10.31 -18.62
N VAL A 364 -4.47 11.52 -18.83
CA VAL A 364 -5.25 12.78 -18.77
C VAL A 364 -6.17 12.97 -19.99
N HIS A 365 -5.95 12.25 -21.08
CA HIS A 365 -6.69 12.41 -22.33
C HIS A 365 -7.71 11.29 -22.59
N LEU A 366 -8.22 10.65 -21.54
CA LEU A 366 -9.24 9.62 -21.67
C LEU A 366 -10.57 10.24 -22.12
N SER A 367 -11.35 9.45 -22.85
CA SER A 367 -12.67 9.81 -23.39
C SER A 367 -13.75 8.83 -22.92
N PRO A 368 -15.05 9.11 -23.12
CA PRO A 368 -16.11 8.15 -22.81
C PRO A 368 -16.02 6.82 -23.57
N ASP A 369 -15.27 6.78 -24.66
CA ASP A 369 -15.07 5.60 -25.51
C ASP A 369 -13.75 4.89 -25.21
N SER A 370 -12.93 5.43 -24.29
CA SER A 370 -11.67 4.81 -23.89
C SER A 370 -11.91 3.49 -23.19
N ALA A 371 -11.06 2.52 -23.51
CA ALA A 371 -11.13 1.15 -23.03
C ALA A 371 -9.79 0.71 -22.41
N GLY A 372 -9.72 -0.53 -21.93
CA GLY A 372 -8.51 -1.07 -21.28
C GLY A 372 -7.25 -0.97 -22.14
N GLY A 373 -7.36 -1.00 -23.47
CA GLY A 373 -6.23 -0.85 -24.39
C GLY A 373 -5.50 0.49 -24.26
N ASP A 374 -6.24 1.56 -23.96
CA ASP A 374 -5.69 2.92 -23.83
C ASP A 374 -4.79 3.07 -22.59
N PHE A 375 -5.02 2.23 -21.58
CA PHE A 375 -4.20 2.19 -20.37
C PHE A 375 -2.90 1.38 -20.52
N THR A 376 -2.70 0.67 -21.63
CA THR A 376 -1.54 -0.23 -21.77
C THR A 376 -0.22 0.50 -21.61
N LEU A 377 -0.05 1.64 -22.30
CA LEU A 377 1.18 2.45 -22.24
C LEU A 377 1.38 3.01 -20.82
N SER A 378 0.34 3.59 -20.23
CA SER A 378 0.42 4.18 -18.90
C SER A 378 0.74 3.14 -17.81
N GLN A 379 0.14 1.94 -17.89
CA GLN A 379 0.44 0.86 -16.95
C GLN A 379 1.90 0.38 -17.05
N ILE A 380 2.42 0.22 -18.27
CA ILE A 380 3.83 -0.15 -18.48
C ILE A 380 4.76 0.95 -17.92
N MET A 381 4.52 2.22 -18.25
CA MET A 381 5.30 3.34 -17.72
C MET A 381 5.22 3.43 -16.20
N ARG A 382 4.05 3.17 -15.63
CA ARG A 382 3.80 3.13 -14.18
C ARG A 382 4.63 2.05 -13.49
N GLY A 383 4.66 0.84 -14.04
CA GLY A 383 5.49 -0.25 -13.52
C GLY A 383 6.99 0.08 -13.58
N ILE A 384 7.49 0.65 -14.68
CA ILE A 384 8.87 1.11 -14.81
C ILE A 384 9.16 2.20 -13.75
N GLY A 385 8.27 3.18 -13.64
CA GLY A 385 8.42 4.29 -12.70
C GLY A 385 8.49 3.83 -11.26
N GLN A 386 7.58 2.95 -10.85
CA GLN A 386 7.53 2.43 -9.50
C GLN A 386 8.82 1.67 -9.11
N ILE A 387 9.31 0.77 -9.95
CA ILE A 387 10.51 0.00 -9.60
C ILE A 387 11.77 0.87 -9.56
N LEU A 388 11.92 1.80 -10.51
CA LEU A 388 13.06 2.71 -10.55
C LEU A 388 13.06 3.71 -9.40
N ALA A 389 11.90 4.08 -8.85
CA ALA A 389 11.80 4.96 -7.70
C ALA A 389 11.94 4.20 -6.37
N VAL A 390 11.16 3.15 -6.15
CA VAL A 390 10.99 2.52 -4.83
C VAL A 390 12.24 1.74 -4.41
N MET A 391 12.87 1.01 -5.32
CA MET A 391 14.00 0.13 -4.96
C MET A 391 15.23 0.92 -4.50
N PRO A 392 15.75 1.91 -5.25
CA PRO A 392 16.89 2.71 -4.78
C PRO A 392 16.55 3.49 -3.51
N LEU A 393 15.32 4.02 -3.43
CA LEU A 393 14.86 4.80 -2.29
C LEU A 393 14.87 3.97 -0.99
N ASN A 394 14.38 2.73 -1.04
CA ASN A 394 14.41 1.81 0.10
C ASN A 394 15.85 1.48 0.53
N GLN A 395 16.75 1.24 -0.43
CA GLN A 395 18.17 1.01 -0.11
C GLN A 395 18.81 2.22 0.55
N VAL A 396 18.61 3.43 0.03
CA VAL A 396 19.14 4.67 0.60
C VAL A 396 18.56 4.90 1.99
N ALA A 397 17.27 4.67 2.19
CA ALA A 397 16.61 4.79 3.50
C ALA A 397 17.27 3.87 4.53
N MET A 398 17.38 2.58 4.19
CA MET A 398 17.98 1.58 5.09
C MET A 398 19.49 1.79 5.28
N ALA A 399 20.21 2.30 4.30
CA ALA A 399 21.64 2.63 4.42
C ALA A 399 21.90 3.89 5.26
N ALA A 400 20.95 4.85 5.29
CA ALA A 400 21.08 6.10 6.02
C ALA A 400 21.01 5.93 7.56
N ILE A 401 20.56 4.78 8.05
CA ILE A 401 20.42 4.45 9.47
C ILE A 401 21.35 3.34 9.88
N GLY A 402 21.78 3.34 11.17
CA GLY A 402 22.60 2.27 11.74
C GLY A 402 21.85 0.93 11.80
N ARG A 403 22.58 -0.17 11.81
CA ARG A 403 21.99 -1.52 11.92
C ARG A 403 21.14 -1.70 13.17
N GLU A 404 21.55 -1.04 14.27
CA GLU A 404 20.85 -1.04 15.56
C GLU A 404 19.45 -0.42 15.49
N ASN A 405 19.24 0.53 14.56
CA ASN A 405 17.99 1.24 14.35
C ASN A 405 17.18 0.70 13.15
N ALA A 406 17.60 -0.42 12.57
CA ALA A 406 17.00 -0.97 11.36
C ALA A 406 15.49 -1.24 11.52
N ALA A 407 15.07 -1.73 12.69
CA ALA A 407 13.67 -2.01 12.97
C ALA A 407 12.83 -0.72 13.06
N ASP A 408 13.31 0.28 13.79
CA ASP A 408 12.63 1.59 13.89
C ASP A 408 12.54 2.28 12.53
N GLY A 409 13.63 2.24 11.75
CA GLY A 409 13.64 2.83 10.40
C GLY A 409 12.72 2.11 9.42
N ALA A 410 12.70 0.79 9.41
CA ALA A 410 11.80 0.01 8.57
C ALA A 410 10.33 0.28 8.94
N GLY A 411 10.03 0.41 10.24
CA GLY A 411 8.70 0.78 10.72
C GLY A 411 8.26 2.16 10.22
N ILE A 412 9.08 3.19 10.42
CA ILE A 412 8.78 4.57 9.97
C ILE A 412 8.62 4.61 8.43
N TYR A 413 9.51 3.95 7.69
CA TYR A 413 9.46 3.92 6.22
C TYR A 413 8.19 3.24 5.70
N SER A 414 7.82 2.08 6.28
CA SER A 414 6.60 1.35 5.90
C SER A 414 5.34 2.12 6.30
N MET A 415 5.35 2.76 7.49
CA MET A 415 4.26 3.63 7.93
C MET A 415 4.07 4.82 6.99
N ALA A 416 5.16 5.48 6.58
CA ALA A 416 5.08 6.59 5.63
C ALA A 416 4.45 6.16 4.31
N ARG A 417 4.80 4.97 3.79
CA ARG A 417 4.20 4.42 2.57
C ARG A 417 2.70 4.16 2.73
N ASN A 418 2.29 3.47 3.80
CA ASN A 418 0.89 3.10 4.01
C ASN A 418 0.02 4.34 4.29
N LEU A 419 0.50 5.25 5.15
CA LEU A 419 -0.19 6.52 5.42
C LEU A 419 -0.33 7.37 4.15
N GLY A 420 0.74 7.43 3.33
CA GLY A 420 0.68 8.05 2.02
C GLY A 420 -0.39 7.43 1.14
N GLY A 421 -0.52 6.09 1.18
CA GLY A 421 -1.57 5.35 0.47
C GLY A 421 -2.98 5.78 0.87
N SER A 422 -3.30 5.78 2.16
CA SER A 422 -4.61 6.21 2.66
C SER A 422 -4.89 7.68 2.36
N ILE A 423 -3.88 8.57 2.47
CA ILE A 423 -4.00 9.98 2.04
C ILE A 423 -4.31 10.07 0.55
N GLY A 424 -3.61 9.31 -0.30
CA GLY A 424 -3.83 9.32 -1.74
C GLY A 424 -5.22 8.84 -2.13
N LEU A 425 -5.73 7.80 -1.45
CA LEU A 425 -7.08 7.29 -1.62
C LEU A 425 -8.13 8.34 -1.24
N ALA A 426 -8.00 8.91 -0.04
CA ALA A 426 -8.89 9.94 0.48
C ALA A 426 -8.93 11.19 -0.42
N LEU A 427 -7.75 11.68 -0.83
CA LEU A 427 -7.66 12.82 -1.74
C LEU A 427 -8.28 12.52 -3.11
N SER A 428 -8.04 11.32 -3.67
CA SER A 428 -8.62 10.95 -4.97
C SER A 428 -10.14 10.88 -4.88
N GLY A 429 -10.69 10.29 -3.81
CA GLY A 429 -12.13 10.20 -3.59
C GLY A 429 -12.78 11.59 -3.43
N LEU A 430 -12.26 12.42 -2.53
CA LEU A 430 -12.76 13.79 -2.33
C LEU A 430 -12.69 14.62 -3.63
N PHE A 431 -11.59 14.46 -4.38
CA PHE A 431 -11.39 15.17 -5.63
C PHE A 431 -12.41 14.73 -6.69
N ILE A 432 -12.72 13.42 -6.76
CA ILE A 432 -13.76 12.89 -7.65
C ILE A 432 -15.12 13.53 -7.33
N ASP A 433 -15.54 13.57 -6.07
CA ASP A 433 -16.84 14.14 -5.69
C ASP A 433 -16.94 15.61 -6.05
N VAL A 434 -15.94 16.42 -5.64
CA VAL A 434 -15.95 17.86 -5.87
C VAL A 434 -15.89 18.20 -7.36
N ARG A 435 -15.00 17.53 -8.12
CA ARG A 435 -14.83 17.84 -9.55
C ARG A 435 -15.98 17.33 -10.39
N THR A 436 -16.59 16.19 -10.05
CA THR A 436 -17.78 15.69 -10.74
C THR A 436 -18.94 16.66 -10.62
N ALA A 437 -19.17 17.24 -9.44
CA ALA A 437 -20.18 18.27 -9.25
C ALA A 437 -19.90 19.50 -10.15
N VAL A 438 -18.66 20.02 -10.11
CA VAL A 438 -18.28 21.19 -10.92
C VAL A 438 -18.44 20.93 -12.42
N HIS A 439 -17.93 19.78 -12.93
CA HIS A 439 -18.06 19.46 -14.34
C HIS A 439 -19.51 19.21 -14.76
N SER A 440 -20.30 18.51 -13.92
CA SER A 440 -21.71 18.26 -14.17
C SER A 440 -22.48 19.57 -14.29
N ASP A 441 -22.28 20.53 -13.38
CA ASP A 441 -22.95 21.83 -13.41
C ASP A 441 -22.51 22.64 -14.63
N THR A 442 -21.22 22.68 -14.95
CA THR A 442 -20.71 23.38 -16.13
C THR A 442 -21.30 22.82 -17.43
N ILE A 443 -21.42 21.48 -17.55
CA ILE A 443 -22.01 20.86 -18.74
C ILE A 443 -23.53 21.15 -18.77
N ARG A 444 -24.23 21.06 -17.63
CA ARG A 444 -25.67 21.36 -17.53
C ARG A 444 -26.00 22.80 -17.94
N GLU A 445 -25.19 23.76 -17.54
CA GLU A 445 -25.34 25.16 -17.96
C GLU A 445 -25.19 25.34 -19.47
N SER A 446 -24.34 24.55 -20.12
CA SER A 446 -24.13 24.58 -21.57
C SER A 446 -25.23 23.87 -22.37
N VAL A 447 -25.94 22.91 -21.75
CA VAL A 447 -26.98 22.08 -22.39
C VAL A 447 -28.34 22.57 -21.93
N THR A 448 -28.81 23.68 -22.50
CA THR A 448 -30.17 24.22 -22.25
C THR A 448 -31.20 23.53 -23.12
N ALA A 449 -32.49 23.65 -22.76
CA ALA A 449 -33.63 23.15 -23.57
C ALA A 449 -33.67 23.75 -25.01
N ASN A 450 -32.97 24.86 -25.21
CA ASN A 450 -32.82 25.52 -26.52
C ASN A 450 -31.53 25.15 -27.25
N SER A 451 -30.66 24.30 -26.67
CA SER A 451 -29.48 23.83 -27.36
C SER A 451 -29.84 22.88 -28.52
N LEU A 452 -29.11 22.97 -29.62
CA LEU A 452 -29.30 22.08 -30.79
C LEU A 452 -29.25 20.60 -30.42
N LEU A 453 -28.40 20.23 -29.47
CA LEU A 453 -28.25 18.85 -28.94
C LEU A 453 -29.51 18.40 -28.13
N GLY A 454 -30.04 19.27 -27.29
CA GLY A 454 -31.26 18.99 -26.51
C GLY A 454 -32.46 18.81 -27.43
N GLN A 455 -32.64 19.70 -28.41
CA GLN A 455 -33.73 19.63 -29.37
C GLN A 455 -33.61 18.44 -30.32
N ALA A 456 -32.40 18.14 -30.83
CA ALA A 456 -32.19 17.00 -31.73
C ALA A 456 -32.49 15.65 -31.04
N ARG A 457 -32.13 15.48 -29.77
CA ARG A 457 -32.44 14.26 -29.01
C ARG A 457 -33.92 14.15 -28.66
N LEU A 458 -34.56 15.22 -28.21
CA LEU A 458 -35.99 15.25 -27.96
C LEU A 458 -36.82 14.91 -29.22
N ALA A 459 -36.34 15.34 -30.40
CA ALA A 459 -37.00 15.02 -31.69
C ALA A 459 -36.75 13.57 -32.13
N ALA A 460 -35.52 13.04 -31.95
CA ALA A 460 -35.16 11.69 -32.39
C ALA A 460 -35.87 10.59 -31.59
N ASP A 461 -36.02 10.74 -30.27
CA ASP A 461 -36.66 9.74 -29.41
C ASP A 461 -38.21 9.73 -29.57
N GLY A 462 -38.85 10.88 -29.86
CA GLY A 462 -40.26 10.97 -30.11
C GLY A 462 -40.71 10.31 -31.43
N LEU A 463 -39.87 10.40 -32.46
CA LEU A 463 -40.14 9.84 -33.79
C LEU A 463 -39.85 8.32 -33.90
N ALA A 464 -38.94 7.81 -33.11
CA ALA A 464 -38.43 6.43 -33.29
C ALA A 464 -39.28 5.33 -32.61
N GLN A 465 -40.12 5.65 -31.62
CA GLN A 465 -40.71 4.61 -30.76
C GLN A 465 -42.26 4.62 -30.64
N GLY A 466 -42.99 5.49 -31.29
CA GLY A 466 -44.46 5.52 -31.23
C GLY A 466 -45.07 5.72 -29.81
N ILE A 467 -44.27 6.31 -28.90
CA ILE A 467 -44.58 6.54 -27.50
C ILE A 467 -45.18 7.93 -27.35
N ASP A 468 -46.04 8.15 -26.33
CA ASP A 468 -46.60 9.47 -26.07
C ASP A 468 -45.48 10.51 -25.82
N ALA A 469 -45.70 11.75 -26.23
CA ALA A 469 -44.72 12.83 -26.22
C ALA A 469 -44.18 13.16 -24.82
N ALA A 470 -44.96 12.93 -23.74
CA ALA A 470 -44.55 13.19 -22.38
C ALA A 470 -43.54 12.13 -21.90
N THR A 471 -43.80 10.86 -22.19
CA THR A 471 -42.91 9.74 -21.86
C THR A 471 -41.62 9.79 -22.67
N ALA A 472 -41.69 10.14 -23.97
CA ALA A 472 -40.53 10.35 -24.83
C ALA A 472 -39.61 11.47 -24.28
N ARG A 473 -40.19 12.58 -23.82
CA ARG A 473 -39.47 13.69 -23.22
C ARG A 473 -38.77 13.30 -21.92
N LEU A 474 -39.42 12.56 -21.03
CA LEU A 474 -38.81 12.09 -19.78
C LEU A 474 -37.64 11.15 -20.04
N ARG A 475 -37.78 10.24 -21.01
CA ARG A 475 -36.67 9.35 -21.42
C ARG A 475 -35.46 10.12 -21.99
N ALA A 476 -35.72 11.08 -22.88
CA ALA A 476 -34.69 11.91 -23.47
C ALA A 476 -33.92 12.73 -22.40
N ILE A 477 -34.66 13.29 -21.41
CA ILE A 477 -34.04 14.01 -20.29
C ILE A 477 -33.21 13.04 -19.44
N SER A 478 -33.70 11.85 -19.14
CA SER A 478 -32.96 10.83 -18.39
C SER A 478 -31.67 10.39 -19.10
N GLN A 479 -31.74 10.11 -20.40
CA GLN A 479 -30.55 9.74 -21.21
C GLN A 479 -29.56 10.88 -21.29
N LEU A 480 -30.04 12.12 -21.47
CA LEU A 480 -29.18 13.31 -21.49
C LEU A 480 -28.48 13.51 -20.14
N SER A 481 -29.21 13.33 -19.04
CA SER A 481 -28.62 13.39 -17.68
C SER A 481 -27.51 12.34 -17.50
N GLN A 482 -27.73 11.10 -17.92
CA GLN A 482 -26.73 10.03 -17.86
C GLN A 482 -25.50 10.34 -18.71
N LEU A 483 -25.68 10.95 -19.89
CA LEU A 483 -24.55 11.35 -20.74
C LEU A 483 -23.75 12.50 -20.12
N ILE A 484 -24.42 13.47 -19.51
CA ILE A 484 -23.76 14.57 -18.79
C ILE A 484 -22.95 14.00 -17.63
N GLU A 485 -23.55 13.13 -16.85
CA GLU A 485 -22.89 12.49 -15.71
C GLU A 485 -21.67 11.66 -16.16
N LYS A 486 -21.84 10.83 -17.19
CA LYS A 486 -20.72 10.05 -17.77
C LYS A 486 -19.59 10.96 -18.25
N GLN A 487 -19.90 12.05 -18.97
CA GLN A 487 -18.90 12.99 -19.46
C GLN A 487 -18.22 13.74 -18.31
N ALA A 488 -18.98 14.17 -17.30
CA ALA A 488 -18.44 14.81 -16.10
C ALA A 488 -17.48 13.90 -15.35
N LEU A 489 -17.82 12.61 -15.20
CA LEU A 489 -16.95 11.60 -14.58
C LEU A 489 -15.66 11.41 -15.36
N VAL A 490 -15.70 11.33 -16.70
CA VAL A 490 -14.49 11.20 -17.52
C VAL A 490 -13.57 12.40 -17.31
N MET A 491 -14.11 13.62 -17.36
CA MET A 491 -13.33 14.84 -17.10
C MET A 491 -12.73 14.82 -15.69
N THR A 492 -13.49 14.35 -14.72
CA THR A 492 -13.03 14.23 -13.32
C THR A 492 -11.89 13.24 -13.18
N TYR A 493 -11.96 12.07 -13.83
CA TYR A 493 -10.86 11.11 -13.80
C TYR A 493 -9.60 11.66 -14.47
N ASN A 494 -9.74 12.39 -15.56
CA ASN A 494 -8.63 13.09 -16.21
C ASN A 494 -7.95 14.09 -15.27
N ASP A 495 -8.75 14.86 -14.54
CA ASP A 495 -8.26 15.80 -13.52
C ASP A 495 -7.56 15.07 -12.35
N CYS A 496 -8.06 13.89 -11.94
CA CYS A 496 -7.41 13.07 -10.91
C CYS A 496 -6.01 12.61 -11.36
N PHE A 497 -5.87 12.12 -12.58
CA PHE A 497 -4.56 11.73 -13.12
C PHE A 497 -3.62 12.92 -13.20
N TRP A 498 -4.13 14.09 -13.60
CA TRP A 498 -3.36 15.33 -13.64
C TRP A 498 -2.88 15.72 -12.23
N MET A 499 -3.74 15.68 -11.22
CA MET A 499 -3.41 15.94 -9.82
C MET A 499 -2.33 15.00 -9.30
N LEU A 500 -2.47 13.68 -9.53
CA LEU A 500 -1.49 12.67 -9.12
C LEU A 500 -0.14 12.87 -9.82
N GLY A 501 -0.16 13.20 -11.11
CA GLY A 501 1.06 13.52 -11.88
C GLY A 501 1.81 14.72 -11.33
N ILE A 502 1.10 15.81 -11.00
CA ILE A 502 1.70 17.00 -10.37
C ILE A 502 2.28 16.68 -9.00
N LEU A 503 1.55 15.92 -8.17
CA LEU A 503 2.05 15.52 -6.85
C LEU A 503 3.40 14.80 -6.95
N LEU A 504 3.55 13.90 -7.93
CA LEU A 504 4.79 13.17 -8.19
C LEU A 504 5.91 14.08 -8.72
N ILE A 505 5.59 15.10 -9.53
CA ILE A 505 6.59 16.09 -9.98
C ILE A 505 7.00 17.00 -8.82
N ALA A 506 6.05 17.45 -8.00
CA ALA A 506 6.31 18.38 -6.91
C ALA A 506 7.29 17.82 -5.86
N ILE A 507 7.35 16.50 -5.67
CA ILE A 507 8.28 15.86 -4.75
C ILE A 507 9.69 15.68 -5.35
N MET A 508 9.88 15.77 -6.68
CA MET A 508 11.18 15.51 -7.34
C MET A 508 12.34 16.35 -6.80
N PRO A 509 12.19 17.65 -6.51
CA PRO A 509 13.31 18.45 -5.99
C PRO A 509 13.90 17.88 -4.70
N ILE A 510 13.11 17.19 -3.88
CA ILE A 510 13.56 16.58 -2.62
C ILE A 510 14.55 15.43 -2.87
N VAL A 511 14.55 14.82 -4.06
CA VAL A 511 15.53 13.80 -4.45
C VAL A 511 16.97 14.32 -4.38
N LEU A 512 17.17 15.62 -4.58
CA LEU A 512 18.51 16.26 -4.45
C LEU A 512 19.06 16.20 -3.03
N LEU A 513 18.22 16.07 -2.01
CA LEU A 513 18.64 15.94 -0.61
C LEU A 513 19.10 14.52 -0.25
N LEU A 514 18.88 13.53 -1.12
CA LEU A 514 19.40 12.19 -0.91
C LEU A 514 20.94 12.23 -0.95
N ARG A 515 21.59 11.44 -0.09
CA ARG A 515 23.04 11.35 -0.10
C ARG A 515 23.51 10.50 -1.29
N GLN A 516 24.55 10.93 -1.99
CA GLN A 516 25.16 10.10 -3.02
C GLN A 516 25.61 8.76 -2.41
N SER A 517 25.12 7.67 -2.96
CA SER A 517 25.70 6.36 -2.69
C SER A 517 27.08 6.37 -3.35
N ALA A 518 28.16 6.25 -2.56
CA ALA A 518 29.47 6.05 -3.15
C ALA A 518 29.40 4.79 -4.04
N PRO A 519 29.89 4.84 -5.28
CA PRO A 519 29.96 3.64 -6.11
C PRO A 519 30.72 2.57 -5.34
N ALA A 520 30.15 1.37 -5.27
CA ALA A 520 30.84 0.21 -4.73
C ALA A 520 31.97 -0.12 -5.70
N ASN A 521 33.21 0.33 -5.35
CA ASN A 521 34.43 -0.10 -6.01
C ASN A 521 34.69 -1.58 -5.74
#